data_c3764e5b1b7a9a2dd533081a2caea512
#
_entry.id   c3764e5b1b7a9a2dd533081a2caea512
#
_cell.length_a   1.000
_cell.length_b   1.000
_cell.length_c   1.000
_cell.angle_alpha   90.00
_cell.angle_beta   90.00
_cell.angle_gamma   90.00
#
_symmetry.space_group_name_H-M   'P 1'
#
loop_
_entity.id
_entity.type
_entity.pdbx_description
1 polymer ?
#
loop_
_entity_poly.entity_id
_entity_poly.type
_entity_poly.pdbx_seq_one_letter_code
_entity_poly.pdbx_strand_id
1 'polypeptide(L)'
;MLGLWIAEDGRVSREEMREMLSARQIPLEGFTEERPALFTGEETGEAFLRRAAMALLRPGEPLPMAGLVRCLSRRDALAGNVLRKYVCLQLSLLPYLRANGKVTEQEGCFLLGDRLAVAPLGEDGRVEALLPPGRWTELATGEVFEGRLVCLRGLNAMPVLAGENALLPIGVNDRAADADDADRVTLHWYEPRGEASCALADGTAYRVWQERNTFRGESGTDKPWHLIVHQGGQERLIR
;
A
#
# COMPACT_ATOMS: atom_id res chain seq x y z
N MET A 1 -10.68 1.06 -18.74
CA MET A 1 -11.78 0.12 -19.11
C MET A 1 -11.65 -1.12 -18.23
N LEU A 2 -12.49 -1.32 -17.22
CA LEU A 2 -12.51 -2.57 -16.45
C LEU A 2 -12.94 -3.69 -17.39
N GLY A 3 -11.98 -4.45 -17.91
CA GLY A 3 -12.22 -5.60 -18.73
C GLY A 3 -13.09 -6.61 -18.00
N LEU A 4 -13.95 -7.26 -18.70
CA LEU A 4 -14.89 -8.30 -18.32
C LEU A 4 -14.56 -9.03 -17.00
N TRP A 5 -15.00 -8.49 -15.89
CA TRP A 5 -15.04 -9.13 -14.59
C TRP A 5 -16.30 -10.02 -14.50
N ILE A 6 -16.57 -10.73 -15.57
CA ILE A 6 -17.61 -11.73 -15.56
C ILE A 6 -16.96 -12.95 -14.94
N ALA A 7 -17.41 -13.33 -13.75
CA ALA A 7 -17.20 -14.70 -13.30
C ALA A 7 -17.61 -15.61 -14.46
N GLU A 8 -16.77 -16.56 -14.85
CA GLU A 8 -17.09 -17.51 -15.94
C GLU A 8 -18.43 -18.23 -15.73
N ASP A 9 -18.99 -18.16 -14.52
CA ASP A 9 -20.31 -18.66 -14.16
C ASP A 9 -21.46 -17.65 -14.33
N GLY A 10 -21.19 -16.45 -14.85
CA GLY A 10 -22.19 -15.46 -15.23
C GLY A 10 -23.01 -14.84 -14.08
N ARG A 11 -22.57 -14.99 -12.82
CA ARG A 11 -23.40 -14.66 -11.65
C ARG A 11 -23.31 -13.23 -11.16
N VAL A 12 -22.33 -12.44 -11.58
CA VAL A 12 -22.19 -11.03 -11.15
C VAL A 12 -21.76 -10.17 -12.32
N SER A 13 -22.57 -9.19 -12.68
CA SER A 13 -22.24 -8.19 -13.68
C SER A 13 -21.25 -7.15 -13.13
N ARG A 14 -20.60 -6.41 -14.04
CA ARG A 14 -19.73 -5.27 -13.70
C ARG A 14 -20.47 -4.21 -12.88
N GLU A 15 -21.72 -3.96 -13.20
CA GLU A 15 -22.59 -3.01 -12.51
C GLU A 15 -22.84 -3.45 -11.07
N GLU A 16 -23.24 -4.71 -10.88
CA GLU A 16 -23.44 -5.29 -9.55
C GLU A 16 -22.17 -5.27 -8.71
N MET A 17 -21.00 -5.55 -9.31
CA MET A 17 -19.70 -5.44 -8.62
C MET A 17 -19.45 -4.01 -8.18
N ARG A 18 -19.67 -3.01 -9.05
CA ARG A 18 -19.54 -1.59 -8.74
C ARG A 18 -20.46 -1.20 -7.59
N GLU A 19 -21.71 -1.61 -7.61
CA GLU A 19 -22.66 -1.34 -6.54
C GLU A 19 -22.22 -1.97 -5.21
N MET A 20 -21.76 -3.22 -5.24
CA MET A 20 -21.28 -3.92 -4.05
C MET A 20 -20.04 -3.25 -3.43
N LEU A 21 -19.10 -2.78 -4.23
CA LEU A 21 -17.91 -2.07 -3.78
C LEU A 21 -18.28 -0.67 -3.26
N SER A 22 -19.10 0.07 -4.00
CA SER A 22 -19.57 1.41 -3.63
C SER A 22 -20.35 1.39 -2.30
N ALA A 23 -21.25 0.43 -2.11
CA ALA A 23 -22.00 0.28 -0.86
C ALA A 23 -21.10 0.07 0.38
N ARG A 24 -19.83 -0.30 0.20
CA ARG A 24 -18.83 -0.49 1.26
C ARG A 24 -17.74 0.57 1.25
N GLN A 25 -17.92 1.61 0.45
CA GLN A 25 -16.93 2.67 0.27
C GLN A 25 -15.54 2.14 -0.12
N ILE A 26 -15.50 1.07 -0.91
CA ILE A 26 -14.27 0.50 -1.46
C ILE A 26 -14.04 1.14 -2.83
N PRO A 27 -12.92 1.83 -3.05
CA PRO A 27 -12.60 2.45 -4.33
C PRO A 27 -12.46 1.40 -5.43
N LEU A 28 -13.14 1.62 -6.54
CA LEU A 28 -13.13 0.70 -7.69
C LEU A 28 -11.76 0.66 -8.37
N GLU A 29 -11.05 1.76 -8.32
CA GLU A 29 -9.73 2.00 -8.92
C GLU A 29 -8.64 1.08 -8.37
N GLY A 30 -8.82 0.55 -7.15
CA GLY A 30 -7.92 -0.47 -6.59
C GLY A 30 -7.97 -1.81 -7.32
N PHE A 31 -8.97 -2.00 -8.19
CA PHE A 31 -9.17 -3.21 -8.99
C PHE A 31 -8.98 -2.88 -10.47
N THR A 32 -7.76 -2.54 -10.88
CA THR A 32 -7.43 -2.18 -12.27
C THR A 32 -7.27 -3.40 -13.17
N GLU A 33 -7.40 -3.20 -14.50
CA GLU A 33 -7.32 -4.25 -15.53
C GLU A 33 -5.94 -4.93 -15.64
N GLU A 34 -4.90 -4.28 -15.14
CA GLU A 34 -3.52 -4.77 -15.24
C GLU A 34 -3.21 -5.93 -14.28
N ARG A 35 -4.18 -6.29 -13.43
CA ARG A 35 -4.01 -7.41 -12.50
C ARG A 35 -4.66 -8.67 -13.03
N PRO A 36 -3.92 -9.79 -13.10
CA PRO A 36 -4.54 -11.06 -13.39
C PRO A 36 -5.59 -11.37 -12.33
N ALA A 37 -6.75 -11.88 -12.73
CA ALA A 37 -7.80 -12.32 -11.84
C ALA A 37 -7.77 -13.84 -11.75
N LEU A 38 -7.77 -14.38 -10.52
CA LEU A 38 -7.95 -15.80 -10.26
C LEU A 38 -9.42 -16.04 -9.91
N PHE A 39 -10.14 -16.70 -10.82
CA PHE A 39 -11.53 -17.10 -10.58
C PHE A 39 -11.65 -18.48 -9.95
N THR A 40 -10.55 -19.20 -9.79
CA THR A 40 -10.48 -20.53 -9.21
C THR A 40 -10.15 -20.47 -7.73
N GLY A 41 -10.85 -21.24 -6.93
CA GLY A 41 -10.57 -21.44 -5.51
C GLY A 41 -11.82 -21.31 -4.64
N GLU A 42 -12.01 -22.26 -3.75
CA GLU A 42 -13.09 -22.25 -2.76
C GLU A 42 -12.72 -21.52 -1.47
N GLU A 43 -11.59 -20.82 -1.45
CA GLU A 43 -11.13 -20.09 -0.28
C GLU A 43 -12.17 -19.10 0.20
N THR A 44 -12.49 -19.17 1.48
CA THR A 44 -13.43 -18.27 2.17
C THR A 44 -12.85 -17.84 3.51
N GLY A 45 -13.45 -16.80 4.11
CA GLY A 45 -13.05 -16.35 5.43
C GLY A 45 -11.67 -15.71 5.47
N GLU A 46 -10.91 -15.97 6.53
CA GLU A 46 -9.66 -15.29 6.82
C GLU A 46 -8.53 -15.61 5.83
N ALA A 47 -8.43 -16.85 5.35
CA ALA A 47 -7.43 -17.25 4.36
C ALA A 47 -7.59 -16.45 3.07
N PHE A 48 -8.83 -16.32 2.58
CA PHE A 48 -9.13 -15.45 1.45
C PHE A 48 -8.75 -13.99 1.71
N LEU A 49 -9.08 -13.44 2.89
CA LEU A 49 -8.79 -12.03 3.21
C LEU A 49 -7.29 -11.76 3.29
N ARG A 50 -6.49 -12.66 3.86
CA ARG A 50 -5.02 -12.58 3.86
C ARG A 50 -4.46 -12.52 2.45
N ARG A 51 -4.92 -13.42 1.59
CA ARG A 51 -4.48 -13.49 0.20
C ARG A 51 -4.89 -12.26 -0.60
N ALA A 52 -6.13 -11.78 -0.44
CA ALA A 52 -6.62 -10.57 -1.10
C ALA A 52 -5.84 -9.32 -0.66
N ALA A 53 -5.58 -9.17 0.64
CA ALA A 53 -4.78 -8.08 1.18
C ALA A 53 -3.36 -8.07 0.62
N MET A 54 -2.72 -9.26 0.54
CA MET A 54 -1.38 -9.40 -0.03
C MET A 54 -1.40 -9.08 -1.53
N ALA A 55 -2.36 -9.61 -2.28
CA ALA A 55 -2.49 -9.33 -3.72
C ALA A 55 -2.72 -7.84 -4.02
N LEU A 56 -3.45 -7.11 -3.16
CA LEU A 56 -3.62 -5.66 -3.29
C LEU A 56 -2.32 -4.88 -3.11
N LEU A 57 -1.44 -5.32 -2.22
CA LEU A 57 -0.16 -4.64 -1.98
C LEU A 57 0.96 -5.10 -2.91
N ARG A 58 0.87 -6.28 -3.50
CA ARG A 58 1.92 -6.84 -4.36
C ARG A 58 1.59 -6.64 -5.84
N PRO A 59 2.34 -5.82 -6.58
CA PRO A 59 2.16 -5.65 -8.01
C PRO A 59 2.28 -6.98 -8.77
N GLY A 60 1.34 -7.23 -9.69
CA GLY A 60 1.33 -8.45 -10.51
C GLY A 60 0.76 -9.69 -9.83
N GLU A 61 0.48 -9.66 -8.54
CA GLU A 61 -0.18 -10.76 -7.83
C GLU A 61 -1.66 -10.86 -8.24
N PRO A 62 -2.16 -12.06 -8.60
CA PRO A 62 -3.54 -12.23 -9.01
C PRO A 62 -4.51 -12.04 -7.84
N LEU A 63 -5.60 -11.29 -8.09
CA LEU A 63 -6.67 -11.11 -7.12
C LEU A 63 -7.59 -12.34 -7.07
N PRO A 64 -7.92 -12.86 -5.88
CA PRO A 64 -8.82 -14.00 -5.71
C PRO A 64 -10.31 -13.60 -5.89
N MET A 65 -10.74 -13.40 -7.13
CA MET A 65 -12.01 -12.78 -7.48
C MET A 65 -13.25 -13.56 -7.02
N ALA A 66 -13.24 -14.87 -7.11
CA ALA A 66 -14.39 -15.69 -6.67
C ALA A 66 -14.69 -15.50 -5.18
N GLY A 67 -13.63 -15.43 -4.35
CA GLY A 67 -13.78 -15.13 -2.93
C GLY A 67 -14.23 -13.69 -2.68
N LEU A 68 -13.72 -12.73 -3.44
CA LEU A 68 -14.12 -11.32 -3.36
C LEU A 68 -15.62 -11.14 -3.62
N VAL A 69 -16.13 -11.67 -4.74
CA VAL A 69 -17.56 -11.64 -5.09
C VAL A 69 -18.40 -12.26 -3.97
N ARG A 70 -17.99 -13.41 -3.46
CA ARG A 70 -18.71 -14.14 -2.41
C ARG A 70 -18.78 -13.35 -1.09
N CYS A 71 -17.68 -12.75 -0.66
CA CYS A 71 -17.65 -11.92 0.54
C CYS A 71 -18.50 -10.64 0.39
N LEU A 72 -18.42 -9.99 -0.76
CA LEU A 72 -19.20 -8.80 -1.05
C LEU A 72 -20.70 -9.12 -1.15
N SER A 73 -21.09 -10.21 -1.79
CA SER A 73 -22.50 -10.65 -1.89
C SER A 73 -23.09 -10.99 -0.53
N ARG A 74 -22.33 -11.61 0.36
CA ARG A 74 -22.76 -11.97 1.73
C ARG A 74 -22.79 -10.79 2.70
N ARG A 75 -22.40 -9.60 2.27
CA ARG A 75 -22.30 -8.41 3.11
C ARG A 75 -21.41 -8.59 4.35
N ASP A 76 -20.31 -9.33 4.19
CA ASP A 76 -19.32 -9.55 5.24
C ASP A 76 -18.64 -8.22 5.61
N ALA A 77 -18.91 -7.74 6.82
CA ALA A 77 -18.39 -6.45 7.29
C ALA A 77 -16.88 -6.49 7.52
N LEU A 78 -16.33 -7.63 8.00
CA LEU A 78 -14.89 -7.79 8.18
C LEU A 78 -14.18 -7.74 6.83
N ALA A 79 -14.67 -8.49 5.85
CA ALA A 79 -14.14 -8.48 4.50
C ALA A 79 -14.19 -7.07 3.87
N GLY A 80 -15.31 -6.37 4.01
CA GLY A 80 -15.45 -5.01 3.53
C GLY A 80 -14.42 -4.05 4.14
N ASN A 81 -14.18 -4.15 5.45
CA ASN A 81 -13.21 -3.30 6.16
C ASN A 81 -11.75 -3.62 5.76
N VAL A 82 -11.39 -4.90 5.68
CA VAL A 82 -10.05 -5.35 5.27
C VAL A 82 -9.75 -4.89 3.84
N LEU A 83 -10.65 -5.18 2.90
CA LEU A 83 -10.48 -4.81 1.50
C LEU A 83 -10.37 -3.29 1.32
N ARG A 84 -11.28 -2.52 1.94
CA ARG A 84 -11.23 -1.05 1.87
C ARG A 84 -9.89 -0.52 2.35
N LYS A 85 -9.39 -1.00 3.50
CA LYS A 85 -8.10 -0.55 4.04
C LYS A 85 -6.96 -0.76 3.04
N TYR A 86 -6.84 -1.96 2.49
CA TYR A 86 -5.70 -2.26 1.59
C TYR A 86 -5.84 -1.63 0.21
N VAL A 87 -7.06 -1.44 -0.28
CA VAL A 87 -7.30 -0.66 -1.50
C VAL A 87 -6.90 0.80 -1.29
N CYS A 88 -7.36 1.45 -0.20
CA CYS A 88 -6.97 2.83 0.11
C CYS A 88 -5.47 2.97 0.30
N LEU A 89 -4.84 2.03 1.02
CA LEU A 89 -3.38 2.03 1.20
C LEU A 89 -2.63 1.89 -0.13
N GLN A 90 -3.06 0.97 -0.99
CA GLN A 90 -2.49 0.81 -2.32
C GLN A 90 -2.60 2.11 -3.13
N LEU A 91 -3.79 2.74 -3.16
CA LEU A 91 -4.02 3.98 -3.88
C LEU A 91 -3.14 5.12 -3.36
N SER A 92 -3.02 5.23 -2.03
CA SER A 92 -2.12 6.21 -1.41
C SER A 92 -0.65 6.00 -1.76
N LEU A 93 -0.23 4.74 -1.94
CA LEU A 93 1.15 4.39 -2.31
C LEU A 93 1.40 4.43 -3.83
N LEU A 94 0.38 4.65 -4.67
CA LEU A 94 0.55 4.66 -6.13
C LEU A 94 1.65 5.59 -6.62
N PRO A 95 1.83 6.84 -6.12
CA PRO A 95 2.90 7.72 -6.57
C PRO A 95 4.29 7.07 -6.40
N TYR A 96 4.50 6.38 -5.28
CA TYR A 96 5.72 5.61 -5.03
C TYR A 96 5.81 4.36 -5.91
N LEU A 97 4.74 3.56 -5.97
CA LEU A 97 4.72 2.27 -6.67
C LEU A 97 4.89 2.40 -8.18
N ARG A 98 4.33 3.45 -8.80
CA ARG A 98 4.50 3.71 -10.23
C ARG A 98 5.96 3.98 -10.62
N ALA A 99 6.70 4.64 -9.73
CA ALA A 99 8.12 4.90 -9.94
C ALA A 99 9.04 3.74 -9.51
N ASN A 100 8.61 2.93 -8.52
CA ASN A 100 9.45 1.93 -7.85
C ASN A 100 8.78 0.55 -7.74
N GLY A 101 7.98 0.16 -8.72
CA GLY A 101 7.14 -1.06 -8.66
C GLY A 101 7.87 -2.41 -8.72
N LYS A 102 9.20 -2.44 -8.60
CA LYS A 102 9.97 -3.69 -8.56
C LYS A 102 9.74 -4.42 -7.24
N VAL A 103 9.34 -5.69 -7.32
CA VAL A 103 9.22 -6.58 -6.16
C VAL A 103 10.50 -7.37 -5.98
N THR A 104 11.02 -7.46 -4.76
CA THR A 104 12.18 -8.27 -4.39
C THR A 104 11.83 -9.12 -3.18
N GLU A 105 12.01 -10.45 -3.30
CA GLU A 105 11.73 -11.39 -2.22
C GLU A 105 12.79 -11.30 -1.12
N GLN A 106 12.32 -11.41 0.11
CA GLN A 106 13.13 -11.51 1.33
C GLN A 106 12.55 -12.61 2.23
N GLU A 107 13.31 -13.07 3.21
CA GLU A 107 12.84 -14.07 4.16
C GLU A 107 11.66 -13.51 5.00
N GLY A 108 10.47 -14.06 4.77
CA GLY A 108 9.24 -13.68 5.46
C GLY A 108 8.63 -12.33 5.07
N CYS A 109 9.19 -11.61 4.07
CA CYS A 109 8.61 -10.39 3.54
C CYS A 109 8.97 -10.20 2.05
N PHE A 110 8.44 -9.17 1.43
CA PHE A 110 8.91 -8.69 0.14
C PHE A 110 9.11 -7.18 0.16
N LEU A 111 10.02 -6.71 -0.66
CA LEU A 111 10.29 -5.29 -0.84
C LEU A 111 9.54 -4.77 -2.07
N LEU A 112 8.99 -3.58 -1.94
CA LEU A 112 8.46 -2.77 -3.03
C LEU A 112 9.46 -1.64 -3.30
N GLY A 113 10.17 -1.74 -4.42
CA GLY A 113 11.38 -0.94 -4.64
C GLY A 113 12.46 -1.29 -3.61
N ASP A 114 13.13 -0.27 -3.08
CA ASP A 114 14.21 -0.42 -2.08
C ASP A 114 13.83 0.18 -0.71
N ARG A 115 12.65 0.79 -0.59
CA ARG A 115 12.26 1.60 0.57
C ARG A 115 11.04 1.12 1.34
N LEU A 116 10.25 0.22 0.78
CA LEU A 116 9.09 -0.36 1.45
C LEU A 116 9.25 -1.87 1.62
N ALA A 117 8.94 -2.38 2.80
CA ALA A 117 8.81 -3.80 3.07
C ALA A 117 7.37 -4.13 3.45
N VAL A 118 6.85 -5.24 2.94
CA VAL A 118 5.55 -5.79 3.31
C VAL A 118 5.78 -7.17 3.91
N ALA A 119 5.33 -7.36 5.15
CA ALA A 119 5.45 -8.63 5.86
C ALA A 119 4.10 -9.34 5.94
N PRO A 120 3.87 -10.40 5.15
CA PRO A 120 2.62 -11.12 5.11
C PRO A 120 2.21 -11.74 6.45
N LEU A 121 0.90 -11.85 6.68
CA LEU A 121 0.35 -12.53 7.85
C LEU A 121 0.35 -14.04 7.63
N GLY A 122 0.89 -14.78 8.59
CA GLY A 122 0.69 -16.22 8.70
C GLY A 122 -0.77 -16.61 9.01
N GLU A 123 -1.06 -17.90 8.98
CA GLU A 123 -2.42 -18.41 9.21
C GLU A 123 -2.93 -18.11 10.62
N ASP A 124 -2.03 -18.10 11.60
CA ASP A 124 -2.28 -17.78 13.00
C ASP A 124 -2.21 -16.27 13.31
N GLY A 125 -2.06 -15.41 12.31
CA GLY A 125 -1.83 -13.98 12.47
C GLY A 125 -0.40 -13.62 12.89
N ARG A 126 0.50 -14.60 12.99
CA ARG A 126 1.91 -14.36 13.25
C ARG A 126 2.59 -13.79 12.03
N VAL A 127 3.38 -12.77 12.25
CA VAL A 127 4.30 -12.20 11.26
C VAL A 127 5.71 -12.51 11.73
N GLU A 128 6.51 -13.07 10.83
CA GLU A 128 7.91 -13.31 11.06
C GLU A 128 8.69 -13.00 9.78
N ALA A 129 9.55 -11.99 9.83
CA ALA A 129 10.29 -11.52 8.68
C ALA A 129 11.71 -11.10 9.06
N LEU A 130 12.66 -11.33 8.17
CA LEU A 130 14.02 -10.79 8.27
C LEU A 130 14.07 -9.51 7.43
N LEU A 131 14.11 -8.37 8.11
CA LEU A 131 14.21 -7.06 7.45
C LEU A 131 15.65 -6.81 6.97
N PRO A 132 15.82 -6.10 5.86
CA PRO A 132 17.14 -5.64 5.44
C PRO A 132 17.82 -4.80 6.55
N PRO A 133 19.17 -4.69 6.52
CA PRO A 133 19.89 -3.87 7.51
C PRO A 133 19.37 -2.44 7.60
N GLY A 134 19.29 -1.90 8.82
CA GLY A 134 18.80 -0.56 9.12
C GLY A 134 17.50 -0.58 9.92
N ARG A 135 16.96 0.61 10.15
CA ARG A 135 15.70 0.83 10.89
C ARG A 135 14.52 0.84 9.94
N TRP A 136 13.45 0.20 10.35
CA TRP A 136 12.22 0.07 9.57
C TRP A 136 11.03 0.53 10.40
N THR A 137 10.31 1.53 9.93
CA THR A 137 9.16 2.12 10.63
C THR A 137 7.86 1.61 10.03
N GLU A 138 7.00 1.00 10.83
CA GLU A 138 5.67 0.57 10.40
C GLU A 138 4.79 1.79 10.11
N LEU A 139 4.23 1.86 8.89
CA LEU A 139 3.45 3.01 8.41
C LEU A 139 2.20 3.28 9.27
N ALA A 140 1.58 2.24 9.82
CA ALA A 140 0.32 2.36 10.54
C ALA A 140 0.49 2.74 12.01
N THR A 141 1.58 2.31 12.65
CA THR A 141 1.77 2.46 14.12
C THR A 141 2.91 3.42 14.47
N GLY A 142 3.84 3.67 13.53
CA GLY A 142 5.09 4.37 13.80
C GLY A 142 6.11 3.54 14.60
N GLU A 143 5.82 2.26 14.88
CA GLU A 143 6.73 1.37 15.59
C GLU A 143 7.97 1.09 14.73
N VAL A 144 9.15 1.10 15.38
CA VAL A 144 10.44 0.92 14.69
C VAL A 144 11.02 -0.45 14.99
N PHE A 145 11.45 -1.14 13.94
CA PHE A 145 12.05 -2.47 13.99
C PHE A 145 13.46 -2.46 13.39
N GLU A 146 14.31 -3.36 13.84
CA GLU A 146 15.65 -3.62 13.29
C GLU A 146 15.86 -5.13 13.15
N GLY A 147 16.40 -5.55 12.01
CA GLY A 147 16.73 -6.95 11.74
C GLY A 147 15.51 -7.84 11.66
N ARG A 148 15.05 -8.44 12.77
CA ARG A 148 13.94 -9.40 12.76
C ARG A 148 12.65 -8.78 13.26
N LEU A 149 11.61 -8.86 12.45
CA LEU A 149 10.24 -8.53 12.83
C LEU A 149 9.53 -9.81 13.28
N VAL A 150 9.04 -9.81 14.54
CA VAL A 150 8.16 -10.88 15.05
C VAL A 150 7.03 -10.24 15.83
N CYS A 151 5.81 -10.41 15.36
CA CYS A 151 4.63 -9.88 16.04
C CYS A 151 3.37 -10.68 15.70
N LEU A 152 2.30 -10.42 16.45
CA LEU A 152 0.95 -10.90 16.13
C LEU A 152 0.13 -9.73 15.61
N ARG A 153 -0.57 -9.92 14.52
CA ARG A 153 -1.41 -8.91 13.88
C ARG A 153 -2.74 -9.49 13.41
N GLY A 154 -3.77 -8.66 13.44
CA GLY A 154 -5.05 -9.00 12.83
C GLY A 154 -5.04 -8.82 11.32
N LEU A 155 -6.06 -9.32 10.65
CA LEU A 155 -6.21 -9.29 9.17
C LEU A 155 -6.09 -7.89 8.55
N ASN A 156 -6.48 -6.87 9.27
CA ASN A 156 -6.42 -5.48 8.84
C ASN A 156 -5.15 -4.75 9.30
N ALA A 157 -4.15 -5.48 9.78
CA ALA A 157 -2.92 -4.90 10.35
C ALA A 157 -1.64 -5.59 9.84
N MET A 158 -1.64 -6.06 8.58
CA MET A 158 -0.42 -6.57 7.92
C MET A 158 0.63 -5.45 7.89
N PRO A 159 1.83 -5.69 8.43
CA PRO A 159 2.86 -4.67 8.49
C PRO A 159 3.34 -4.22 7.12
N VAL A 160 3.34 -2.92 6.91
CA VAL A 160 3.99 -2.23 5.79
C VAL A 160 4.97 -1.24 6.40
N LEU A 161 6.24 -1.41 6.10
CA LEU A 161 7.33 -0.70 6.77
C LEU A 161 8.12 0.14 5.78
N ALA A 162 8.46 1.36 6.18
CA ALA A 162 9.39 2.23 5.48
C ALA A 162 10.80 2.08 6.04
N GLY A 163 11.77 1.89 5.16
CA GLY A 163 13.18 1.79 5.54
C GLY A 163 13.76 3.12 5.99
N GLU A 164 14.85 3.06 6.73
CA GLU A 164 15.59 4.23 7.16
C GLU A 164 15.98 5.13 5.99
N ASN A 165 15.83 6.43 6.19
CA ASN A 165 16.02 7.46 5.17
C ASN A 165 15.11 7.31 3.94
N ALA A 166 14.00 6.58 4.05
CA ALA A 166 13.03 6.48 2.97
C ALA A 166 12.26 7.80 2.81
N LEU A 167 12.24 8.34 1.60
CA LEU A 167 11.38 9.45 1.22
C LEU A 167 10.27 8.90 0.30
N LEU A 168 9.07 8.79 0.86
CA LEU A 168 7.94 8.20 0.18
C LEU A 168 6.95 9.28 -0.28
N PRO A 169 6.72 9.44 -1.58
CA PRO A 169 5.61 10.24 -2.07
C PRO A 169 4.30 9.49 -1.86
N ILE A 170 3.42 10.04 -1.03
CA ILE A 170 2.11 9.47 -0.72
C ILE A 170 1.04 10.39 -1.30
N GLY A 171 0.13 9.83 -2.08
CA GLY A 171 -0.99 10.56 -2.65
C GLY A 171 -2.01 10.95 -1.59
N VAL A 172 -2.56 12.14 -1.69
CA VAL A 172 -3.66 12.60 -0.81
C VAL A 172 -5.00 11.98 -1.18
N ASN A 173 -5.10 11.37 -2.35
CA ASN A 173 -6.32 10.74 -2.83
C ASN A 173 -6.22 9.23 -2.73
N ASP A 174 -6.71 8.70 -1.62
CA ASP A 174 -6.82 7.26 -1.36
C ASP A 174 -8.06 6.61 -2.04
N ARG A 175 -8.75 7.35 -2.91
CA ARG A 175 -10.01 6.94 -3.54
C ARG A 175 -10.03 6.99 -5.06
N ALA A 176 -9.00 7.51 -5.70
CA ALA A 176 -8.92 7.59 -7.16
C ALA A 176 -7.50 7.36 -7.66
N ALA A 177 -7.38 6.52 -8.70
CA ALA A 177 -6.10 6.23 -9.35
C ALA A 177 -5.73 7.21 -10.47
N ASP A 178 -6.67 8.05 -10.90
CA ASP A 178 -6.51 8.94 -12.05
C ASP A 178 -5.93 10.31 -11.68
N ALA A 179 -5.66 10.52 -10.38
CA ALA A 179 -5.05 11.75 -9.93
C ALA A 179 -3.63 11.87 -10.48
N ASP A 180 -3.27 13.06 -10.92
CA ASP A 180 -1.90 13.44 -11.19
C ASP A 180 -1.07 13.21 -9.92
N ASP A 181 -0.07 12.33 -9.98
CA ASP A 181 0.74 11.96 -8.83
C ASP A 181 1.45 13.17 -8.21
N ALA A 182 1.75 14.21 -9.01
CA ALA A 182 2.35 15.45 -8.54
C ALA A 182 1.34 16.44 -7.94
N ASP A 183 0.02 16.19 -8.07
CA ASP A 183 -1.00 17.07 -7.50
C ASP A 183 -1.20 16.77 -6.01
N ARG A 184 -0.76 17.70 -5.16
CA ARG A 184 -0.88 17.63 -3.69
C ARG A 184 -0.20 16.41 -3.06
N VAL A 185 0.99 16.04 -3.54
CA VAL A 185 1.75 14.96 -2.94
C VAL A 185 2.19 15.33 -1.51
N THR A 186 2.12 14.39 -0.60
CA THR A 186 2.76 14.48 0.71
C THR A 186 3.96 13.57 0.73
N LEU A 187 5.12 14.15 1.01
CA LEU A 187 6.35 13.39 1.17
C LEU A 187 6.48 12.96 2.64
N HIS A 188 6.58 11.66 2.86
CA HIS A 188 6.85 11.10 4.17
C HIS A 188 8.30 10.67 4.26
N TRP A 189 9.10 11.32 5.11
CA TRP A 189 10.51 11.02 5.30
C TRP A 189 10.73 10.26 6.59
N TYR A 190 11.10 9.01 6.49
CA TYR A 190 11.24 8.09 7.62
C TYR A 190 12.69 8.02 8.09
N GLU A 191 12.88 8.15 9.42
CA GLU A 191 14.18 8.06 10.10
C GLU A 191 15.28 8.80 9.33
N PRO A 192 15.20 10.16 9.21
CA PRO A 192 16.07 10.97 8.38
C PRO A 192 17.55 10.78 8.65
N ARG A 193 18.36 10.69 7.59
CA ARG A 193 19.82 10.71 7.66
C ARG A 193 20.39 11.60 6.55
N GLY A 194 20.71 12.84 6.91
CA GLY A 194 21.34 13.80 6.02
C GLY A 194 20.40 14.31 4.93
N GLU A 195 20.32 13.62 3.81
CA GLU A 195 19.43 13.97 2.70
C GLU A 195 18.75 12.74 2.09
N ALA A 196 17.61 12.96 1.45
CA ALA A 196 16.91 11.97 0.66
C ALA A 196 16.31 12.61 -0.59
N SER A 197 16.07 11.78 -1.60
CA SER A 197 15.40 12.20 -2.83
C SER A 197 14.46 11.12 -3.33
N CYS A 198 13.41 11.53 -4.04
CA CYS A 198 12.54 10.63 -4.79
C CYS A 198 12.11 11.30 -6.09
N ALA A 199 11.64 10.51 -7.03
CA ALA A 199 11.02 10.99 -8.24
C ALA A 199 9.68 10.27 -8.45
N LEU A 200 8.72 10.97 -9.04
CA LEU A 200 7.47 10.39 -9.52
C LEU A 200 7.65 9.79 -10.92
N ALA A 201 6.66 9.03 -11.36
CA ALA A 201 6.69 8.40 -12.69
C ALA A 201 6.71 9.41 -13.86
N ASP A 202 6.19 10.62 -13.66
CA ASP A 202 6.24 11.73 -14.64
C ASP A 202 7.60 12.44 -14.70
N GLY A 203 8.57 12.05 -13.84
CA GLY A 203 9.88 12.67 -13.73
C GLY A 203 9.95 13.82 -12.73
N THR A 204 8.85 14.22 -12.10
CA THR A 204 8.88 15.24 -11.03
C THR A 204 9.75 14.75 -9.87
N ALA A 205 10.82 15.49 -9.57
CA ALA A 205 11.78 15.14 -8.54
C ALA A 205 11.60 15.98 -7.27
N TYR A 206 11.85 15.35 -6.14
CA TYR A 206 11.89 15.99 -4.83
C TYR A 206 13.18 15.64 -4.13
N ARG A 207 13.73 16.62 -3.42
CA ARG A 207 14.90 16.46 -2.57
C ARG A 207 14.64 17.10 -1.22
N VAL A 208 14.99 16.42 -0.14
CA VAL A 208 14.87 16.91 1.23
C VAL A 208 16.19 16.72 1.95
N TRP A 209 16.50 17.63 2.88
CA TRP A 209 17.72 17.52 3.69
C TRP A 209 17.52 18.11 5.08
N GLN A 210 18.34 17.65 5.98
CA GLN A 210 18.42 18.17 7.33
C GLN A 210 19.58 19.18 7.41
N GLU A 211 19.28 20.40 7.83
CA GLU A 211 20.26 21.43 8.10
C GLU A 211 20.20 21.82 9.58
N ARG A 212 21.21 21.38 10.35
CA ARG A 212 21.20 21.48 11.82
C ARG A 212 19.94 20.86 12.42
N ASN A 213 19.03 21.67 12.97
CA ASN A 213 17.78 21.23 13.58
C ASN A 213 16.54 21.53 12.72
N THR A 214 16.74 21.90 11.47
CA THR A 214 15.65 22.20 10.52
C THR A 214 15.65 21.22 9.38
N PHE A 215 14.45 20.94 8.86
CA PHE A 215 14.26 20.16 7.65
C PHE A 215 13.91 21.12 6.51
N ARG A 216 14.49 20.91 5.36
CA ARG A 216 14.28 21.68 4.14
C ARG A 216 14.01 20.77 2.98
N GLY A 217 13.44 21.31 1.91
CA GLY A 217 13.24 20.55 0.70
C GLY A 217 12.96 21.46 -0.49
N GLU A 218 13.21 20.91 -1.66
CA GLU A 218 12.96 21.49 -2.97
C GLU A 218 12.24 20.50 -3.88
N SER A 219 11.56 21.02 -4.88
CA SER A 219 10.83 20.21 -5.87
C SER A 219 11.09 20.71 -7.27
N GLY A 220 11.05 19.82 -8.24
CA GLY A 220 11.06 20.13 -9.68
C GLY A 220 9.72 20.62 -10.23
N THR A 221 8.77 21.01 -9.38
CA THR A 221 7.45 21.49 -9.77
C THR A 221 7.02 22.69 -8.94
N ASP A 222 6.17 23.55 -9.52
CA ASP A 222 5.51 24.65 -8.80
C ASP A 222 4.24 24.20 -8.05
N LYS A 223 3.83 22.94 -8.19
CA LYS A 223 2.66 22.40 -7.49
C LYS A 223 2.91 22.33 -5.98
N PRO A 224 1.87 22.54 -5.15
CA PRO A 224 2.01 22.46 -3.70
C PRO A 224 2.29 21.02 -3.26
N TRP A 225 3.18 20.87 -2.30
CA TRP A 225 3.51 19.60 -1.66
C TRP A 225 3.79 19.80 -0.18
N HIS A 226 3.67 18.73 0.59
CA HIS A 226 3.91 18.73 2.02
C HIS A 226 5.05 17.78 2.38
N LEU A 227 5.75 18.08 3.48
CA LEU A 227 6.77 17.21 4.06
C LEU A 227 6.38 16.85 5.48
N ILE A 228 6.27 15.58 5.73
CA ILE A 228 6.09 14.99 7.06
C ILE A 228 7.34 14.18 7.39
N VAL A 229 7.92 14.44 8.54
CA VAL A 229 9.09 13.72 9.03
C VAL A 229 8.68 12.77 10.15
N HIS A 230 9.05 11.49 10.01
CA HIS A 230 8.86 10.44 11.00
C HIS A 230 10.21 10.09 11.62
N GLN A 231 10.36 10.32 12.92
CA GLN A 231 11.61 10.06 13.62
C GLN A 231 11.36 9.55 15.03
N GLY A 232 11.88 8.36 15.35
CA GLY A 232 11.73 7.75 16.67
C GLY A 232 10.28 7.50 17.07
N GLY A 233 9.42 7.13 16.12
CA GLY A 233 7.99 6.92 16.32
C GLY A 233 7.16 8.19 16.45
N GLN A 234 7.75 9.37 16.24
CA GLN A 234 7.06 10.66 16.24
C GLN A 234 6.92 11.19 14.81
N GLU A 235 5.79 11.86 14.57
CA GLU A 235 5.47 12.49 13.29
C GLU A 235 5.49 14.02 13.45
N ARG A 236 6.08 14.71 12.46
CA ARG A 236 6.16 16.18 12.45
C ARG A 236 5.91 16.72 11.04
N LEU A 237 4.86 17.53 10.88
CA LEU A 237 4.63 18.30 9.66
C LEU A 237 5.64 19.47 9.60
N ILE A 238 6.36 19.58 8.49
CA ILE A 238 7.41 20.60 8.29
C ILE A 238 6.94 21.69 7.31
N ARG A 239 6.19 21.30 6.25
CA ARG A 239 5.77 22.20 5.17
C ARG A 239 4.35 21.87 4.74
#